data_f2a6b6f64bb4f7a49df1b6377a173970
#
_entry.id   f2a6b6f64bb4f7a49df1b6377a173970
#
_cell.length_a   1.000
_cell.length_b   1.000
_cell.length_c   1.000
_cell.angle_alpha   90.00
_cell.angle_beta   90.00
_cell.angle_gamma   90.00
#
_symmetry.space_group_name_H-M   'P 1'
#
loop_
_entity.id
_entity.type
_entity.pdbx_description
1 polymer ?
#
loop_
_entity_poly.entity_id
_entity_poly.type
_entity_poly.pdbx_seq_one_letter_code
_entity_poly.pdbx_strand_id
1 'polypeptide(L)'
;MKKYIVAVWMVIVGFYGFSQEEKPVKWAFSCKKINTSSYEVHLTATIDEGWHTYSQTTPDGGPRPTAIHFTASPLLVIDGKPQEVGKLEQHAEPLFGVDVKQFSNKVDFVQTIKVKGNAKTTVSGTVEFMVCNDHECRPPSTQSFSIALR
;
A
#
# COMPACT_ATOMS: atom_id res chain seq x y z
N MET A 1 -10.36 -3.94 -73.20
CA MET A 1 -9.76 -3.04 -72.21
C MET A 1 -10.35 -3.40 -70.82
N LYS A 2 -9.65 -4.20 -70.08
CA LYS A 2 -10.12 -4.66 -68.72
C LYS A 2 -9.63 -3.68 -67.70
N LYS A 3 -10.55 -2.97 -67.05
CA LYS A 3 -10.26 -2.08 -65.87
C LYS A 3 -10.19 -2.91 -64.59
N TYR A 4 -9.01 -3.04 -64.03
CA TYR A 4 -8.83 -3.67 -62.71
C TYR A 4 -9.04 -2.62 -61.63
N ILE A 5 -10.12 -2.77 -60.87
CA ILE A 5 -10.38 -1.99 -59.64
C ILE A 5 -9.65 -2.69 -58.50
N VAL A 6 -8.56 -2.10 -58.06
CA VAL A 6 -7.84 -2.56 -56.87
C VAL A 6 -8.53 -1.93 -55.65
N ALA A 7 -9.29 -2.73 -54.90
CA ALA A 7 -9.86 -2.32 -53.63
C ALA A 7 -8.78 -2.44 -52.53
N VAL A 8 -8.26 -1.29 -52.12
CA VAL A 8 -7.33 -1.22 -50.95
C VAL A 8 -8.15 -1.34 -49.68
N TRP A 9 -8.09 -2.48 -49.03
CA TRP A 9 -8.62 -2.68 -47.70
C TRP A 9 -7.67 -2.04 -46.67
N MET A 10 -8.05 -0.89 -46.12
CA MET A 10 -7.34 -0.21 -45.07
C MET A 10 -7.71 -0.89 -43.72
N VAL A 11 -6.83 -1.77 -43.22
CA VAL A 11 -6.98 -2.39 -41.90
C VAL A 11 -6.66 -1.34 -40.86
N ILE A 12 -7.68 -0.78 -40.25
CA ILE A 12 -7.54 0.10 -39.08
C ILE A 12 -7.27 -0.81 -37.87
N VAL A 13 -5.99 -1.00 -37.53
CA VAL A 13 -5.59 -1.63 -36.25
C VAL A 13 -5.83 -0.61 -35.13
N GLY A 14 -6.97 -0.74 -34.49
CA GLY A 14 -7.27 0.05 -33.29
C GLY A 14 -6.30 -0.36 -32.16
N PHE A 15 -5.37 0.51 -31.82
CA PHE A 15 -4.60 0.41 -30.60
C PHE A 15 -5.55 0.66 -29.41
N TYR A 16 -6.05 -0.40 -28.80
CA TYR A 16 -6.66 -0.31 -27.48
C TYR A 16 -5.52 -0.02 -26.50
N GLY A 17 -5.27 1.25 -26.22
CA GLY A 17 -4.41 1.68 -25.13
C GLY A 17 -5.05 1.22 -23.83
N PHE A 18 -4.50 0.18 -23.20
CA PHE A 18 -4.78 -0.10 -21.81
C PHE A 18 -4.20 1.06 -21.00
N SER A 19 -5.05 1.99 -20.59
CA SER A 19 -4.71 2.95 -19.56
C SER A 19 -4.47 2.15 -18.29
N GLN A 20 -3.21 1.89 -17.96
CA GLN A 20 -2.85 1.39 -16.64
C GLN A 20 -3.13 2.54 -15.67
N GLU A 21 -4.11 2.34 -14.81
CA GLU A 21 -4.38 3.25 -13.72
C GLU A 21 -3.11 3.35 -12.87
N GLU A 22 -2.42 4.48 -12.95
CA GLU A 22 -1.21 4.72 -12.17
C GLU A 22 -1.58 4.69 -10.68
N LYS A 23 -1.01 3.71 -9.99
CA LYS A 23 -1.14 3.59 -8.54
C LYS A 23 0.03 4.34 -7.91
N PRO A 24 -0.20 5.52 -7.33
CA PRO A 24 0.88 6.36 -6.80
C PRO A 24 1.56 5.78 -5.55
N VAL A 25 1.05 4.67 -5.02
CA VAL A 25 1.67 3.91 -3.93
C VAL A 25 1.85 2.46 -4.33
N LYS A 26 3.07 1.96 -4.16
CA LYS A 26 3.45 0.57 -4.39
C LYS A 26 3.81 -0.07 -3.06
N TRP A 27 3.14 -1.17 -2.73
CA TRP A 27 3.37 -1.93 -1.51
C TRP A 27 4.32 -3.11 -1.76
N ALA A 28 5.27 -3.29 -0.86
CA ALA A 28 6.13 -4.46 -0.78
C ALA A 28 6.02 -5.08 0.61
N PHE A 29 5.95 -6.40 0.66
CA PHE A 29 5.77 -7.15 1.90
C PHE A 29 6.90 -8.14 2.08
N SER A 30 7.51 -8.13 3.26
CA SER A 30 8.62 -9.03 3.58
C SER A 30 8.65 -9.36 5.07
N CYS A 31 9.46 -10.34 5.45
CA CYS A 31 9.76 -10.61 6.83
C CYS A 31 11.25 -10.90 7.04
N LYS A 32 11.70 -10.59 8.25
CA LYS A 32 13.04 -10.89 8.74
C LYS A 32 12.92 -11.73 10.02
N LYS A 33 13.59 -12.86 10.05
CA LYS A 33 13.67 -13.67 11.27
C LYS A 33 14.60 -13.02 12.28
N ILE A 34 14.10 -12.79 13.50
CA ILE A 34 14.86 -12.19 14.61
C ILE A 34 15.49 -13.31 15.43
N ASN A 35 14.71 -14.34 15.75
CA ASN A 35 15.13 -15.52 16.50
C ASN A 35 14.28 -16.73 16.13
N THR A 36 14.37 -17.82 16.86
CA THR A 36 13.68 -19.09 16.55
C THR A 36 12.15 -18.97 16.43
N SER A 37 11.53 -18.02 17.13
CA SER A 37 10.07 -17.87 17.18
C SER A 37 9.58 -16.47 16.85
N SER A 38 10.46 -15.51 16.58
CA SER A 38 10.07 -14.11 16.34
C SER A 38 10.52 -13.61 14.98
N TYR A 39 9.65 -12.86 14.35
CA TYR A 39 9.85 -12.26 13.03
C TYR A 39 9.49 -10.77 13.07
N GLU A 40 10.23 -9.98 12.34
CA GLU A 40 9.87 -8.63 11.94
C GLU A 40 9.17 -8.69 10.59
N VAL A 41 7.94 -8.24 10.53
CA VAL A 41 7.16 -8.14 9.29
C VAL A 41 7.19 -6.69 8.83
N HIS A 42 7.55 -6.49 7.59
CA HIS A 42 7.69 -5.20 6.94
C HIS A 42 6.62 -5.02 5.87
N LEU A 43 5.83 -3.95 5.99
CA LEU A 43 4.86 -3.52 5.00
C LEU A 43 5.33 -2.15 4.50
N THR A 44 6.05 -2.17 3.39
CA THR A 44 6.73 -0.99 2.87
C THR A 44 5.90 -0.34 1.76
N ALA A 45 5.53 0.91 1.96
CA ALA A 45 4.93 1.76 0.92
C ALA A 45 6.03 2.59 0.25
N THR A 46 6.15 2.47 -1.06
CA THR A 46 6.91 3.40 -1.90
C THR A 46 5.92 4.33 -2.58
N ILE A 47 6.10 5.62 -2.42
CA ILE A 47 5.13 6.66 -2.79
C ILE A 47 5.77 7.47 -3.91
N ASP A 48 5.05 7.66 -5.01
CA ASP A 48 5.51 8.43 -6.16
C ASP A 48 5.66 9.91 -5.79
N GLU A 49 6.55 10.60 -6.48
CA GLU A 49 6.85 12.02 -6.24
C GLU A 49 5.58 12.88 -6.30
N GLY A 50 5.43 13.80 -5.37
CA GLY A 50 4.27 14.69 -5.24
C GLY A 50 3.06 14.06 -4.56
N TRP A 51 3.11 12.76 -4.26
CA TRP A 51 2.07 12.06 -3.52
C TRP A 51 2.48 11.81 -2.07
N HIS A 52 1.49 11.60 -1.20
CA HIS A 52 1.68 11.25 0.20
C HIS A 52 0.58 10.33 0.69
N THR A 53 0.88 9.54 1.71
CA THR A 53 -0.06 8.70 2.45
C THR A 53 -0.04 9.09 3.92
N TYR A 54 -1.00 8.64 4.69
CA TYR A 54 -1.24 9.13 6.05
C TYR A 54 -0.76 8.16 7.11
N SER A 55 -0.29 8.72 8.23
CA SER A 55 0.07 7.97 9.42
C SER A 55 -1.15 7.27 10.02
N GLN A 56 -0.94 6.13 10.71
CA GLN A 56 -1.95 5.46 11.54
C GLN A 56 -2.46 6.36 12.68
N THR A 57 -1.72 7.41 13.01
CA THR A 57 -2.03 8.36 14.09
C THR A 57 -2.56 9.71 13.60
N THR A 58 -2.92 9.81 12.32
CA THR A 58 -3.63 10.97 11.81
C THR A 58 -4.96 11.11 12.55
N PRO A 59 -5.30 12.30 13.11
CA PRO A 59 -6.52 12.49 13.88
C PRO A 59 -7.80 12.31 13.06
N ASP A 60 -8.88 11.98 13.74
CA ASP A 60 -10.21 11.97 13.16
C ASP A 60 -10.63 13.38 12.68
N GLY A 61 -11.47 13.42 11.65
CA GLY A 61 -11.93 14.65 11.01
C GLY A 61 -11.07 15.13 9.85
N GLY A 62 -9.95 14.48 9.60
CA GLY A 62 -9.06 14.69 8.46
C GLY A 62 -9.14 13.59 7.41
N PRO A 63 -8.08 13.44 6.61
CA PRO A 63 -7.95 12.32 5.69
C PRO A 63 -7.90 10.99 6.45
N ARG A 64 -8.38 9.93 5.80
CA ARG A 64 -8.41 8.60 6.44
C ARG A 64 -7.00 8.13 6.78
N PRO A 65 -6.72 7.78 8.06
CA PRO A 65 -5.44 7.23 8.47
C PRO A 65 -5.19 5.86 7.83
N THR A 66 -3.93 5.49 7.69
CA THR A 66 -3.55 4.13 7.30
C THR A 66 -3.95 3.16 8.41
N ALA A 67 -4.64 2.07 8.05
CA ALA A 67 -5.06 1.02 8.97
C ALA A 67 -4.53 -0.33 8.51
N ILE A 68 -3.89 -1.07 9.42
CA ILE A 68 -3.33 -2.39 9.14
C ILE A 68 -4.07 -3.41 9.99
N HIS A 69 -4.68 -4.38 9.31
CA HIS A 69 -5.45 -5.44 9.92
C HIS A 69 -4.79 -6.78 9.64
N PHE A 70 -4.34 -7.45 10.69
CA PHE A 70 -3.82 -8.81 10.60
C PHE A 70 -4.95 -9.81 10.77
N THR A 71 -4.94 -10.85 9.95
CA THR A 71 -5.87 -11.97 10.09
C THR A 71 -5.51 -12.78 11.32
N ALA A 72 -6.48 -13.02 12.19
CA ALA A 72 -6.28 -13.80 13.41
C ALA A 72 -5.83 -15.23 13.09
N SER A 73 -4.83 -15.71 13.82
CA SER A 73 -4.32 -17.08 13.71
C SER A 73 -3.98 -17.61 15.10
N PRO A 74 -4.36 -18.85 15.43
CA PRO A 74 -4.02 -19.45 16.72
C PRO A 74 -2.50 -19.69 16.90
N LEU A 75 -1.76 -19.67 15.80
CA LEU A 75 -0.30 -19.87 15.79
C LEU A 75 0.49 -18.59 15.95
N LEU A 76 -0.14 -17.42 15.83
CA LEU A 76 0.54 -16.13 15.86
C LEU A 76 0.14 -15.33 17.10
N VAL A 77 1.12 -14.63 17.67
CA VAL A 77 0.92 -13.59 18.66
C VAL A 77 1.39 -12.28 18.06
N ILE A 78 0.44 -11.37 17.88
CA ILE A 78 0.67 -10.03 17.34
C ILE A 78 0.26 -9.06 18.45
N ASP A 79 1.23 -8.28 18.94
CA ASP A 79 1.02 -7.35 20.04
C ASP A 79 1.21 -5.91 19.57
N GLY A 80 0.24 -5.07 19.90
CA GLY A 80 0.25 -3.66 19.55
C GLY A 80 0.00 -3.38 18.07
N LYS A 81 0.34 -2.16 17.66
CA LYS A 81 0.25 -1.67 16.28
C LYS A 81 1.63 -1.67 15.63
N PRO A 82 1.72 -1.79 14.31
CA PRO A 82 2.98 -1.61 13.60
C PRO A 82 3.63 -0.27 13.91
N GLN A 83 4.94 -0.28 14.04
CA GLN A 83 5.75 0.94 14.16
C GLN A 83 5.95 1.56 12.78
N GLU A 84 5.87 2.87 12.69
CA GLU A 84 6.10 3.61 11.47
C GLU A 84 7.57 4.04 11.39
N VAL A 85 8.26 3.59 10.36
CA VAL A 85 9.66 3.92 10.08
C VAL A 85 9.71 4.71 8.78
N GLY A 86 9.97 6.00 8.90
CA GLY A 86 9.98 6.95 7.78
C GLY A 86 10.08 8.38 8.28
N LYS A 87 10.18 9.32 7.36
CA LYS A 87 10.16 10.74 7.68
C LYS A 87 8.70 11.19 7.84
N LEU A 88 8.25 11.29 9.08
CA LEU A 88 6.92 11.82 9.39
C LEU A 88 6.89 13.33 9.14
N GLU A 89 5.92 13.77 8.37
CA GLU A 89 5.61 15.18 8.13
C GLU A 89 4.29 15.51 8.84
N GLN A 90 4.27 16.60 9.58
CA GLN A 90 3.07 17.07 10.28
C GLN A 90 2.83 18.54 9.95
N HIS A 91 1.62 18.87 9.55
CA HIS A 91 1.19 20.24 9.29
C HIS A 91 -0.29 20.44 9.57
N ALA A 92 -0.65 21.66 9.90
CA ALA A 92 -2.04 22.03 10.02
C ALA A 92 -2.69 22.06 8.62
N GLU A 93 -3.79 21.33 8.47
CA GLU A 93 -4.56 21.33 7.22
C GLU A 93 -5.83 22.15 7.41
N PRO A 94 -5.89 23.38 6.87
CA PRO A 94 -7.01 24.29 7.11
C PRO A 94 -8.35 23.75 6.62
N LEU A 95 -8.34 22.92 5.58
CA LEU A 95 -9.57 22.32 5.03
C LEU A 95 -10.24 21.36 6.00
N PHE A 96 -9.45 20.70 6.85
CA PHE A 96 -9.96 19.73 7.81
C PHE A 96 -9.95 20.26 9.25
N GLY A 97 -9.23 21.34 9.53
CA GLY A 97 -9.12 21.93 10.87
C GLY A 97 -8.37 21.06 11.87
N VAL A 98 -7.56 20.10 11.38
CA VAL A 98 -6.75 19.18 12.20
C VAL A 98 -5.31 19.15 11.70
N ASP A 99 -4.39 18.74 12.57
CA ASP A 99 -3.01 18.46 12.18
C ASP A 99 -2.94 17.10 11.46
N VAL A 100 -2.56 17.16 10.20
CA VAL A 100 -2.37 15.96 9.38
C VAL A 100 -0.96 15.43 9.56
N LYS A 101 -0.85 14.11 9.71
CA LYS A 101 0.41 13.37 9.78
C LYS A 101 0.54 12.49 8.57
N GLN A 102 1.59 12.71 7.78
CA GLN A 102 1.76 12.05 6.48
C GLN A 102 3.19 11.61 6.21
N PHE A 103 3.34 10.76 5.20
CA PHE A 103 4.63 10.31 4.66
C PHE A 103 4.67 10.55 3.17
N SER A 104 5.82 11.06 2.71
CA SER A 104 6.18 11.17 1.30
C SER A 104 7.34 10.23 0.99
N ASN A 105 7.50 9.82 -0.27
CA ASN A 105 8.54 8.95 -0.80
C ASN A 105 8.48 7.51 -0.26
N LYS A 106 8.63 7.29 1.04
CA LYS A 106 8.67 5.94 1.61
C LYS A 106 8.30 5.92 3.09
N VAL A 107 7.53 4.91 3.47
CA VAL A 107 7.30 4.53 4.87
C VAL A 107 7.29 3.00 4.99
N ASP A 108 7.82 2.48 6.08
CA ASP A 108 7.80 1.07 6.42
C ASP A 108 7.03 0.89 7.73
N PHE A 109 5.99 0.07 7.69
CA PHE A 109 5.21 -0.32 8.86
C PHE A 109 5.76 -1.65 9.35
N VAL A 110 6.40 -1.63 10.52
CA VAL A 110 7.13 -2.77 11.07
C VAL A 110 6.40 -3.37 12.25
N GLN A 111 6.05 -4.64 12.16
CA GLN A 111 5.37 -5.39 13.21
C GLN A 111 6.18 -6.59 13.66
N THR A 112 6.45 -6.69 14.96
CA THR A 112 7.02 -7.91 15.55
C THR A 112 5.91 -8.92 15.74
N ILE A 113 6.13 -10.14 15.24
CA ILE A 113 5.21 -11.27 15.36
C ILE A 113 5.93 -12.45 15.99
N LYS A 114 5.29 -13.09 16.96
CA LYS A 114 5.77 -14.34 17.56
C LYS A 114 4.96 -15.52 17.06
N VAL A 115 5.67 -16.57 16.65
CA VAL A 115 5.07 -17.84 16.25
C VAL A 115 5.08 -18.80 17.44
N LYS A 116 3.95 -19.42 17.74
CA LYS A 116 3.85 -20.44 18.78
C LYS A 116 4.47 -21.74 18.30
N GLY A 117 5.45 -22.23 19.04
CA GLY A 117 6.27 -23.38 18.64
C GLY A 117 7.15 -23.04 17.43
N ASN A 118 7.68 -24.04 16.78
CA ASN A 118 8.51 -23.89 15.54
C ASN A 118 7.68 -24.15 14.28
N ALA A 119 6.40 -23.78 14.29
CA ALA A 119 5.49 -24.02 13.18
C ALA A 119 5.86 -23.14 11.98
N LYS A 120 5.90 -23.74 10.78
CA LYS A 120 5.91 -22.99 9.54
C LYS A 120 4.49 -22.47 9.32
N THR A 121 4.33 -21.14 9.24
CA THR A 121 3.03 -20.51 9.11
C THR A 121 3.11 -19.28 8.21
N THR A 122 1.98 -18.70 7.94
CA THR A 122 1.85 -17.49 7.13
C THR A 122 1.14 -16.42 7.94
N VAL A 123 1.64 -15.19 7.89
CA VAL A 123 0.91 -14.01 8.36
C VAL A 123 0.23 -13.36 7.17
N SER A 124 -1.04 -13.04 7.33
CA SER A 124 -1.84 -12.37 6.29
C SER A 124 -2.67 -11.23 6.88
N GLY A 125 -3.14 -10.37 6.00
CA GLY A 125 -3.96 -9.25 6.41
C GLY A 125 -4.21 -8.26 5.29
N THR A 126 -4.63 -7.06 5.66
CA THR A 126 -4.91 -5.96 4.74
C THR A 126 -4.33 -4.65 5.24
N VAL A 127 -3.93 -3.81 4.30
CA VAL A 127 -3.60 -2.41 4.55
C VAL A 127 -4.66 -1.56 3.87
N GLU A 128 -5.39 -0.77 4.64
CA GLU A 128 -6.26 0.28 4.12
C GLU A 128 -5.50 1.60 4.17
N PHE A 129 -5.52 2.34 3.09
CA PHE A 129 -4.78 3.59 2.98
C PHE A 129 -5.46 4.56 2.01
N MET A 130 -5.14 5.82 2.18
CA MET A 130 -5.54 6.91 1.30
C MET A 130 -4.31 7.64 0.80
N VAL A 131 -4.34 8.09 -0.44
CA VAL A 131 -3.25 8.86 -1.04
C VAL A 131 -3.77 10.15 -1.62
N CYS A 132 -3.04 11.21 -1.41
CA CYS A 132 -3.34 12.55 -1.91
C CYS A 132 -2.10 13.20 -2.51
N ASN A 133 -2.32 14.18 -3.35
CA ASN A 133 -1.34 15.17 -3.77
C ASN A 133 -1.89 16.58 -3.50
N ASP A 134 -1.24 17.61 -3.98
CA ASP A 134 -1.67 19.02 -3.77
C ASP A 134 -3.00 19.38 -4.46
N HIS A 135 -3.52 18.51 -5.31
CA HIS A 135 -4.69 18.79 -6.16
C HIS A 135 -5.87 17.85 -5.89
N GLU A 136 -5.58 16.59 -5.57
CA GLU A 136 -6.62 15.56 -5.43
C GLU A 136 -6.27 14.50 -4.39
N CYS A 137 -7.31 13.87 -3.85
CA CYS A 137 -7.21 12.64 -3.08
C CYS A 137 -7.85 11.49 -3.85
N ARG A 138 -7.17 10.35 -3.89
CA ARG A 138 -7.76 9.12 -4.41
C ARG A 138 -8.68 8.50 -3.36
N PRO A 139 -9.75 7.82 -3.77
CA PRO A 139 -10.58 7.07 -2.84
C PRO A 139 -9.73 6.10 -2.00
N PRO A 140 -10.11 5.82 -0.74
CA PRO A 140 -9.44 4.83 0.08
C PRO A 140 -9.31 3.49 -0.65
N SER A 141 -8.13 2.90 -0.55
CA SER A 141 -7.78 1.65 -1.20
C SER A 141 -7.37 0.61 -0.17
N THR A 142 -7.56 -0.66 -0.52
CA THR A 142 -7.16 -1.80 0.33
C THR A 142 -6.19 -2.68 -0.43
N GLN A 143 -5.06 -3.00 0.19
CA GLN A 143 -4.06 -3.93 -0.33
C GLN A 143 -3.97 -5.14 0.60
N SER A 144 -4.20 -6.33 0.09
CA SER A 144 -4.01 -7.58 0.83
C SER A 144 -2.56 -8.02 0.80
N PHE A 145 -2.11 -8.67 1.88
CA PHE A 145 -0.79 -9.27 1.97
C PHE A 145 -0.84 -10.69 2.56
N SER A 146 0.17 -11.48 2.20
CA SER A 146 0.39 -12.82 2.73
C SER A 146 1.88 -13.12 2.71
N ILE A 147 2.49 -13.37 3.87
CA ILE A 147 3.92 -13.51 4.05
C ILE A 147 4.20 -14.83 4.77
N ALA A 148 4.98 -15.71 4.15
CA ALA A 148 5.40 -16.95 4.78
C ALA A 148 6.50 -16.68 5.83
N LEU A 149 6.30 -17.15 7.05
CA LEU A 149 7.27 -17.10 8.16
C LEU A 149 8.04 -18.44 8.19
N ARG A 150 9.34 -18.39 7.87
CA ARG A 150 10.19 -19.58 7.71
C ARG A 150 11.50 -19.46 8.49
#